data_91d496e6ec641e57d79c24394c1e4d4c
#
_entry.id   91d496e6ec641e57d79c24394c1e4d4c
#
_cell.length_a   1.000
_cell.length_b   1.000
_cell.length_c   1.000
_cell.angle_alpha   90.00
_cell.angle_beta   90.00
_cell.angle_gamma   90.00
#
_symmetry.space_group_name_H-M   'P 1'
#
loop_
_entity.id
_entity.type
_entity.pdbx_description
1 polymer ?
#
loop_
_entity_poly.entity_id
_entity_poly.type
_entity_poly.pdbx_seq_one_letter_code
_entity_poly.pdbx_strand_id
1 'polypeptide(L)'
;MNDILIFGGTTEGRELATFCDNLMIPATLCVATEYGKDVLPVFRSVNVSNKRLNIDEIISIIEKNNISCVIDATHPYAYEVSKNIANAINHFGSKVKFFKIKREDMDITLNGVLEFSNNDEAVSYLLNTEGNILLTTGSKEIIQYSRLSNRIFPRVLPSVDSINACT
;
A
#
# COMPACT_ATOMS: atom_id res chain seq x y z
N MET A 1 17.91 8.71 -21.33
CA MET A 1 17.45 9.31 -20.06
C MET A 1 17.09 8.14 -19.18
N ASN A 2 17.58 8.07 -17.95
CA ASN A 2 17.32 6.90 -17.10
C ASN A 2 15.95 7.06 -16.45
N ASP A 3 15.10 6.06 -16.60
CA ASP A 3 13.74 6.09 -16.06
C ASP A 3 13.71 5.85 -14.56
N ILE A 4 12.65 6.34 -13.92
CA ILE A 4 12.39 6.15 -12.50
C ILE A 4 11.30 5.07 -12.33
N LEU A 5 11.51 4.11 -11.43
CA LEU A 5 10.49 3.13 -11.06
C LEU A 5 9.92 3.48 -9.69
N ILE A 6 8.62 3.75 -9.63
CA ILE A 6 7.90 4.13 -8.42
C ILE A 6 6.94 3.00 -8.04
N PHE A 7 7.07 2.47 -6.84
CA PHE A 7 6.06 1.59 -6.24
C PHE A 7 5.12 2.44 -5.41
N GLY A 8 3.85 2.53 -5.85
CA GLY A 8 2.85 3.41 -5.28
C GLY A 8 1.69 2.67 -4.62
N GLY A 9 0.53 3.31 -4.62
CA GLY A 9 -0.69 2.88 -3.94
C GLY A 9 -1.04 3.75 -2.74
N THR A 10 -0.28 4.81 -2.52
CA THR A 10 -0.48 5.83 -1.48
C THR A 10 -0.60 7.21 -2.11
N THR A 11 -0.97 8.20 -1.31
CA THR A 11 -1.00 9.61 -1.72
C THR A 11 0.38 10.08 -2.16
N GLU A 12 1.44 9.73 -1.42
CA GLU A 12 2.81 10.11 -1.70
C GLU A 12 3.29 9.55 -3.05
N GLY A 13 2.96 8.29 -3.35
CA GLY A 13 3.29 7.68 -4.64
C GLY A 13 2.59 8.38 -5.81
N ARG A 14 1.33 8.80 -5.64
CA ARG A 14 0.58 9.57 -6.63
C ARG A 14 1.15 10.97 -6.83
N GLU A 15 1.47 11.68 -5.74
CA GLU A 15 2.05 13.01 -5.79
C GLU A 15 3.42 13.00 -6.48
N LEU A 16 4.25 12.00 -6.18
CA LEU A 16 5.54 11.81 -6.83
C LEU A 16 5.41 11.54 -8.33
N ALA A 17 4.47 10.68 -8.73
CA ALA A 17 4.19 10.42 -10.14
C ALA A 17 3.70 11.69 -10.85
N THR A 18 2.82 12.46 -10.20
CA THR A 18 2.35 13.75 -10.72
C THR A 18 3.49 14.76 -10.86
N PHE A 19 4.40 14.80 -9.89
CA PHE A 19 5.59 15.64 -9.96
C PHE A 19 6.48 15.26 -11.15
N CYS A 20 6.74 13.97 -11.35
CA CYS A 20 7.49 13.48 -12.51
C CYS A 20 6.81 13.88 -13.82
N ASP A 21 5.49 13.71 -13.92
CA ASP A 21 4.73 14.05 -15.13
C ASP A 21 4.77 15.54 -15.45
N ASN A 22 4.62 16.41 -14.45
CA ASN A 22 4.68 17.86 -14.61
C ASN A 22 6.05 18.34 -15.13
N LEU A 23 7.12 17.64 -14.74
CA LEU A 23 8.48 17.93 -15.19
C LEU A 23 8.90 17.13 -16.44
N MET A 24 7.97 16.37 -17.03
CA MET A 24 8.25 15.48 -18.17
C MET A 24 9.40 14.51 -17.90
N ILE A 25 9.55 14.06 -16.66
CA ILE A 25 10.51 13.03 -16.26
C ILE A 25 9.90 11.67 -16.53
N PRO A 26 10.51 10.83 -17.40
CA PRO A 26 10.00 9.49 -17.66
C PRO A 26 10.01 8.64 -16.38
N ALA A 27 8.87 8.04 -16.05
CA ALA A 27 8.74 7.17 -14.91
C ALA A 27 7.75 6.03 -15.16
N THR A 28 7.88 4.96 -14.40
CA THR A 28 6.89 3.88 -14.33
C THR A 28 6.35 3.82 -12.91
N LEU A 29 5.02 3.98 -12.76
CA LEU A 29 4.30 3.84 -11.50
C LEU A 29 3.65 2.47 -11.41
N CYS A 30 4.07 1.65 -10.47
CA CYS A 30 3.46 0.36 -10.16
C CYS A 30 2.47 0.50 -9.00
N VAL A 31 1.21 0.13 -9.22
CA VAL A 31 0.15 0.04 -8.20
C VAL A 31 -0.33 -1.41 -8.09
N ALA A 32 -0.78 -1.82 -6.90
CA ALA A 32 -1.09 -3.23 -6.64
C ALA A 32 -2.50 -3.66 -7.07
N THR A 33 -3.39 -2.70 -7.41
CA THR A 33 -4.82 -2.95 -7.64
C THR A 33 -5.36 -2.11 -8.78
N GLU A 34 -6.42 -2.60 -9.46
CA GLU A 34 -7.19 -1.83 -10.45
C GLU A 34 -7.71 -0.52 -9.85
N TYR A 35 -8.31 -0.57 -8.66
CA TYR A 35 -8.76 0.62 -7.96
C TYR A 35 -7.63 1.66 -7.78
N GLY A 36 -6.43 1.21 -7.43
CA GLY A 36 -5.26 2.09 -7.34
C GLY A 36 -4.94 2.78 -8.67
N LYS A 37 -5.22 2.12 -9.81
CA LYS A 37 -5.06 2.69 -11.14
C LYS A 37 -6.20 3.66 -11.48
N ASP A 38 -7.43 3.31 -11.16
CA ASP A 38 -8.64 4.10 -11.53
C ASP A 38 -8.69 5.48 -10.85
N VAL A 39 -8.03 5.62 -9.70
CA VAL A 39 -7.96 6.92 -8.97
C VAL A 39 -6.81 7.82 -9.43
N LEU A 40 -6.01 7.38 -10.42
CA LEU A 40 -4.89 8.16 -10.93
C LEU A 40 -5.34 9.11 -12.05
N PRO A 41 -4.72 10.27 -12.17
CA PRO A 41 -4.90 11.12 -13.35
C PRO A 41 -4.29 10.45 -14.60
N VAL A 42 -4.64 10.98 -15.76
CA VAL A 42 -3.97 10.60 -17.01
C VAL A 42 -2.61 11.31 -17.07
N PHE A 43 -1.54 10.52 -17.13
CA PHE A 43 -0.17 11.04 -17.25
C PHE A 43 0.29 11.08 -18.71
N ARG A 44 1.23 11.97 -19.02
CA ARG A 44 1.86 12.12 -20.34
C ARG A 44 3.23 11.45 -20.41
N SER A 45 3.99 11.49 -19.31
CA SER A 45 5.36 10.97 -19.21
C SER A 45 5.51 9.81 -18.21
N VAL A 46 4.45 9.44 -17.49
CA VAL A 46 4.45 8.34 -16.52
C VAL A 46 3.61 7.17 -17.02
N ASN A 47 4.23 6.01 -17.15
CA ASN A 47 3.54 4.76 -17.45
C ASN A 47 2.97 4.15 -16.17
N VAL A 48 1.70 3.70 -16.19
CA VAL A 48 1.06 3.07 -15.03
C VAL A 48 0.91 1.57 -15.26
N SER A 49 1.40 0.78 -14.31
CA SER A 49 1.23 -0.68 -14.25
C SER A 49 0.46 -1.06 -12.99
N ASN A 50 -0.57 -1.92 -13.13
CA ASN A 50 -1.37 -2.46 -12.01
C ASN A 50 -1.03 -3.92 -11.69
N LYS A 51 0.18 -4.35 -12.01
CA LYS A 51 0.65 -5.71 -11.72
C LYS A 51 1.34 -5.79 -10.37
N ARG A 52 1.03 -6.84 -9.61
CA ARG A 52 1.86 -7.24 -8.47
C ARG A 52 3.11 -7.90 -9.01
N LEU A 53 4.26 -7.35 -8.68
CA LEU A 53 5.55 -7.81 -9.19
C LEU A 53 6.27 -8.64 -8.14
N ASN A 54 6.80 -9.79 -8.56
CA ASN A 54 7.75 -10.57 -7.79
C ASN A 54 9.18 -10.03 -8.00
N ILE A 55 10.17 -10.62 -7.30
CA ILE A 55 11.57 -10.17 -7.33
C ILE A 55 12.14 -10.21 -8.75
N ASP A 56 11.94 -11.31 -9.48
CA ASP A 56 12.51 -11.50 -10.83
C ASP A 56 11.88 -10.53 -11.85
N GLU A 57 10.58 -10.26 -11.71
CA GLU A 57 9.88 -9.27 -12.53
C GLU A 57 10.39 -7.85 -12.27
N ILE A 58 10.68 -7.49 -11.02
CA ILE A 58 11.28 -6.20 -10.64
C ILE A 58 12.67 -6.07 -11.28
N ILE A 59 13.52 -7.10 -11.14
CA ILE A 59 14.85 -7.13 -11.75
C ILE A 59 14.73 -6.95 -13.26
N SER A 60 13.85 -7.72 -13.91
CA SER A 60 13.64 -7.65 -15.37
C SER A 60 13.20 -6.25 -15.85
N ILE A 61 12.31 -5.57 -15.09
CA ILE A 61 11.87 -4.21 -15.42
C ILE A 61 13.04 -3.23 -15.30
N ILE A 62 13.83 -3.33 -14.23
CA ILE A 62 14.99 -2.46 -14.02
C ILE A 62 15.99 -2.58 -15.17
N GLU A 63 16.32 -3.82 -15.57
CA GLU A 63 17.26 -4.07 -16.65
C GLU A 63 16.75 -3.61 -18.01
N LYS A 64 15.52 -4.01 -18.39
CA LYS A 64 14.95 -3.72 -19.71
C LYS A 64 14.75 -2.23 -19.97
N ASN A 65 14.43 -1.46 -18.91
CA ASN A 65 14.15 -0.03 -19.04
C ASN A 65 15.31 0.85 -18.56
N ASN A 66 16.48 0.28 -18.26
CA ASN A 66 17.65 1.01 -17.76
C ASN A 66 17.29 1.92 -16.56
N ILE A 67 16.48 1.40 -15.61
CA ILE A 67 16.07 2.14 -14.42
C ILE A 67 17.29 2.48 -13.58
N SER A 68 17.45 3.75 -13.24
CA SER A 68 18.55 4.21 -12.39
C SER A 68 18.12 4.55 -10.96
N CYS A 69 16.82 4.68 -10.75
CA CYS A 69 16.25 5.06 -9.46
C CYS A 69 14.96 4.28 -9.20
N VAL A 70 14.87 3.67 -8.03
CA VAL A 70 13.67 2.99 -7.54
C VAL A 70 13.20 3.67 -6.27
N ILE A 71 11.90 3.95 -6.20
CA ILE A 71 11.29 4.62 -5.05
C ILE A 71 10.15 3.75 -4.52
N ASP A 72 10.27 3.30 -3.27
CA ASP A 72 9.22 2.61 -2.53
C ASP A 72 8.36 3.65 -1.79
N ALA A 73 7.22 3.96 -2.39
CA ALA A 73 6.16 4.81 -1.82
C ALA A 73 4.92 3.97 -1.49
N THR A 74 5.09 2.70 -1.13
CA THR A 74 4.00 1.81 -0.75
C THR A 74 3.51 2.10 0.67
N HIS A 75 2.34 1.56 1.01
CA HIS A 75 1.80 1.68 2.36
C HIS A 75 2.76 1.03 3.39
N PRO A 76 2.92 1.60 4.60
CA PRO A 76 3.78 1.01 5.64
C PRO A 76 3.52 -0.48 5.92
N TYR A 77 2.27 -0.94 5.78
CA TYR A 77 1.90 -2.35 5.98
C TYR A 77 2.07 -3.24 4.74
N ALA A 78 2.60 -2.72 3.65
CA ALA A 78 2.88 -3.50 2.44
C ALA A 78 4.25 -4.22 2.53
N TYR A 79 4.47 -4.97 3.61
CA TYR A 79 5.76 -5.61 3.94
C TYR A 79 6.30 -6.50 2.84
N GLU A 80 5.43 -7.29 2.20
CA GLU A 80 5.84 -8.24 1.17
C GLU A 80 6.45 -7.53 -0.04
N VAL A 81 5.77 -6.53 -0.59
CA VAL A 81 6.28 -5.78 -1.75
C VAL A 81 7.54 -5.00 -1.39
N SER A 82 7.61 -4.37 -0.21
CA SER A 82 8.82 -3.67 0.24
C SER A 82 10.02 -4.63 0.36
N LYS A 83 9.79 -5.86 0.84
CA LYS A 83 10.82 -6.90 0.91
C LYS A 83 11.26 -7.35 -0.49
N ASN A 84 10.34 -7.52 -1.42
CA ASN A 84 10.65 -7.88 -2.80
C ASN A 84 11.47 -6.79 -3.49
N ILE A 85 11.11 -5.52 -3.30
CA ILE A 85 11.86 -4.37 -3.82
C ILE A 85 13.29 -4.37 -3.26
N ALA A 86 13.44 -4.46 -1.94
CA ALA A 86 14.76 -4.46 -1.30
C ALA A 86 15.65 -5.61 -1.80
N ASN A 87 15.09 -6.82 -1.95
CA ASN A 87 15.81 -7.97 -2.48
C ASN A 87 16.22 -7.77 -3.95
N ALA A 88 15.33 -7.22 -4.79
CA ALA A 88 15.65 -6.92 -6.18
C ALA A 88 16.76 -5.86 -6.30
N ILE A 89 16.70 -4.81 -5.47
CA ILE A 89 17.73 -3.75 -5.46
C ILE A 89 19.10 -4.29 -5.02
N ASN A 90 19.16 -5.22 -4.07
CA ASN A 90 20.42 -5.84 -3.65
C ASN A 90 21.16 -6.51 -4.81
N HIS A 91 20.45 -6.97 -5.84
CA HIS A 91 21.04 -7.54 -7.06
C HIS A 91 21.89 -6.51 -7.83
N PHE A 92 21.49 -5.23 -7.80
CA PHE A 92 22.17 -4.15 -8.57
C PHE A 92 23.24 -3.41 -7.78
N GLY A 93 23.26 -3.54 -6.46
CA GLY A 93 24.18 -2.81 -5.58
C GLY A 93 24.04 -1.29 -5.76
N SER A 94 25.18 -0.60 -5.90
CA SER A 94 25.20 0.87 -6.04
C SER A 94 24.80 1.40 -7.43
N LYS A 95 24.52 0.54 -8.39
CA LYS A 95 24.15 0.93 -9.77
C LYS A 95 22.74 1.54 -9.85
N VAL A 96 21.86 1.15 -8.94
CA VAL A 96 20.48 1.64 -8.85
C VAL A 96 20.28 2.34 -7.51
N LYS A 97 19.87 3.60 -7.55
CA LYS A 97 19.55 4.35 -6.33
C LYS A 97 18.20 3.87 -5.78
N PHE A 98 18.12 3.66 -4.47
CA PHE A 98 16.90 3.25 -3.81
C PHE A 98 16.49 4.24 -2.73
N PHE A 99 15.22 4.63 -2.74
CA PHE A 99 14.61 5.48 -1.72
C PHE A 99 13.33 4.82 -1.21
N LYS A 100 13.13 4.86 0.10
CA LYS A 100 11.85 4.50 0.73
C LYS A 100 11.25 5.72 1.38
N ILE A 101 10.02 6.06 0.97
CA ILE A 101 9.25 7.13 1.60
C ILE A 101 8.69 6.60 2.92
N LYS A 102 9.05 7.23 4.02
CA LYS A 102 8.48 6.97 5.33
C LYS A 102 7.55 8.14 5.69
N ARG A 103 6.38 7.82 6.21
CA ARG A 103 5.55 8.79 6.92
C ARG A 103 6.13 8.98 8.32
N GLU A 104 6.06 10.19 8.82
CA GLU A 104 6.27 10.42 10.24
C GLU A 104 5.14 9.72 11.01
N ASP A 105 5.51 8.94 12.02
CA ASP A 105 4.54 8.38 12.94
C ASP A 105 3.89 9.56 13.67
N MET A 106 2.57 9.67 13.56
CA MET A 106 1.85 10.63 14.38
C MET A 106 1.78 10.08 15.79
N ASP A 107 2.47 10.73 16.72
CA ASP A 107 2.26 10.51 18.16
C ASP A 107 0.84 10.98 18.53
N ILE A 108 -0.14 10.12 18.26
CA ILE A 108 -1.52 10.36 18.64
C ILE A 108 -1.69 9.92 20.10
N THR A 109 -1.33 10.77 21.04
CA THR A 109 -1.77 10.66 22.43
C THR A 109 -3.23 11.09 22.52
N LEU A 110 -4.15 10.24 22.09
CA LEU A 110 -5.58 10.47 22.26
C LEU A 110 -6.01 9.89 23.62
N ASN A 111 -6.65 10.71 24.44
CA ASN A 111 -7.33 10.21 25.65
C ASN A 111 -8.42 9.22 25.25
N GLY A 112 -8.43 8.05 25.89
CA GLY A 112 -9.43 7.00 25.63
C GLY A 112 -9.05 6.00 24.53
N VAL A 113 -7.81 6.02 24.04
CA VAL A 113 -7.28 4.94 23.18
C VAL A 113 -6.91 3.74 24.06
N LEU A 114 -7.37 2.56 23.64
CA LEU A 114 -6.98 1.29 24.20
C LEU A 114 -6.17 0.52 23.16
N GLU A 115 -5.03 0.01 23.56
CA GLU A 115 -4.17 -0.81 22.71
C GLU A 115 -4.30 -2.29 23.10
N PHE A 116 -4.36 -3.13 22.08
CA PHE A 116 -4.43 -4.59 22.23
C PHE A 116 -3.31 -5.24 21.42
N SER A 117 -2.75 -6.31 21.94
CA SER A 117 -1.66 -7.03 21.29
C SER A 117 -2.11 -7.81 20.05
N ASN A 118 -3.41 -8.14 19.96
CA ASN A 118 -4.01 -8.91 18.88
C ASN A 118 -5.53 -8.70 18.80
N ASN A 119 -6.15 -9.20 17.72
CA ASN A 119 -7.59 -9.08 17.51
C ASN A 119 -8.43 -9.85 18.54
N ASP A 120 -7.95 -10.98 19.05
CA ASP A 120 -8.69 -11.79 20.03
C ASP A 120 -8.89 -11.04 21.35
N GLU A 121 -7.88 -10.32 21.80
CA GLU A 121 -7.98 -9.43 22.97
C GLU A 121 -8.97 -8.30 22.72
N ALA A 122 -8.90 -7.66 21.54
CA ALA A 122 -9.82 -6.60 21.17
C ALA A 122 -11.27 -7.12 21.12
N VAL A 123 -11.52 -8.27 20.51
CA VAL A 123 -12.84 -8.91 20.46
C VAL A 123 -13.35 -9.23 21.85
N SER A 124 -12.50 -9.80 22.70
CA SER A 124 -12.86 -10.14 24.09
C SER A 124 -13.27 -8.91 24.90
N TYR A 125 -12.58 -7.81 24.72
CA TYR A 125 -12.95 -6.53 25.32
C TYR A 125 -14.29 -6.02 24.78
N LEU A 126 -14.45 -5.99 23.45
CA LEU A 126 -15.64 -5.48 22.77
C LEU A 126 -16.91 -6.26 23.08
N LEU A 127 -16.82 -7.57 23.39
CA LEU A 127 -17.95 -8.40 23.83
C LEU A 127 -18.56 -7.90 25.15
N ASN A 128 -17.80 -7.19 25.97
CA ASN A 128 -18.24 -6.62 27.26
C ASN A 128 -18.63 -5.14 27.14
N THR A 129 -18.73 -4.60 25.93
CA THR A 129 -19.16 -3.22 25.67
C THR A 129 -20.53 -3.21 24.98
N GLU A 130 -21.18 -2.05 24.95
CA GLU A 130 -22.42 -1.81 24.22
C GLU A 130 -22.20 -0.89 23.02
N GLY A 131 -23.21 -0.81 22.11
CA GLY A 131 -23.21 0.08 20.98
C GLY A 131 -22.61 -0.50 19.70
N ASN A 132 -22.67 0.27 18.63
CA ASN A 132 -22.15 -0.09 17.32
C ASN A 132 -20.64 0.13 17.22
N ILE A 133 -19.98 -0.68 16.40
CA ILE A 133 -18.51 -0.70 16.24
C ILE A 133 -18.19 -0.41 14.78
N LEU A 134 -17.48 0.69 14.51
CA LEU A 134 -16.88 0.94 13.20
C LEU A 134 -15.56 0.17 13.11
N LEU A 135 -15.52 -0.88 12.27
CA LEU A 135 -14.35 -1.72 12.08
C LEU A 135 -13.51 -1.21 10.89
N THR A 136 -12.27 -0.82 11.12
CA THR A 136 -11.36 -0.26 10.09
C THR A 136 -10.08 -1.08 9.88
N THR A 137 -10.05 -2.33 10.33
CA THR A 137 -8.88 -3.23 10.25
C THR A 137 -8.61 -3.77 8.83
N GLY A 138 -9.53 -3.56 7.89
CA GLY A 138 -9.47 -4.11 6.54
C GLY A 138 -10.19 -5.45 6.39
N SER A 139 -10.45 -5.84 5.14
CA SER A 139 -11.34 -6.98 4.83
C SER A 139 -10.81 -8.35 5.28
N LYS A 140 -9.50 -8.54 5.33
CA LYS A 140 -8.88 -9.83 5.68
C LYS A 140 -9.13 -10.24 7.14
N GLU A 141 -9.38 -9.29 8.00
CA GLU A 141 -9.51 -9.53 9.44
C GLU A 141 -10.96 -9.53 9.94
N ILE A 142 -11.93 -9.19 9.08
CA ILE A 142 -13.35 -9.11 9.46
C ILE A 142 -13.83 -10.41 10.10
N ILE A 143 -13.41 -11.56 9.58
CA ILE A 143 -13.83 -12.86 10.10
C ILE A 143 -13.50 -13.07 11.58
N GLN A 144 -12.45 -12.44 12.09
CA GLN A 144 -12.05 -12.53 13.51
C GLN A 144 -13.06 -11.83 14.42
N TYR A 145 -13.84 -10.89 13.87
CA TYR A 145 -14.88 -10.15 14.58
C TYR A 145 -16.30 -10.73 14.39
N SER A 146 -16.43 -11.93 13.80
CA SER A 146 -17.73 -12.58 13.51
C SER A 146 -18.66 -12.70 14.73
N ARG A 147 -18.10 -12.87 15.93
CA ARG A 147 -18.86 -12.91 17.20
C ARG A 147 -19.58 -11.59 17.52
N LEU A 148 -19.24 -10.50 16.83
CA LEU A 148 -19.81 -9.16 16.97
C LEU A 148 -20.61 -8.75 15.72
N SER A 149 -20.93 -9.69 14.81
CA SER A 149 -21.51 -9.43 13.49
C SER A 149 -22.75 -8.53 13.49
N ASN A 150 -23.57 -8.59 14.55
CA ASN A 150 -24.77 -7.76 14.72
C ASN A 150 -24.50 -6.31 15.13
N ARG A 151 -23.23 -5.96 15.41
CA ARG A 151 -22.82 -4.65 15.94
C ARG A 151 -21.74 -3.99 15.10
N ILE A 152 -21.03 -4.76 14.23
CA ILE A 152 -19.92 -4.22 13.44
C ILE A 152 -20.39 -3.59 12.12
N PHE A 153 -19.76 -2.48 11.80
CA PHE A 153 -19.91 -1.77 10.53
C PHE A 153 -18.53 -1.68 9.88
N PRO A 154 -18.16 -2.64 9.01
CA PRO A 154 -16.83 -2.67 8.43
C PRO A 154 -16.66 -1.58 7.36
N ARG A 155 -15.56 -0.83 7.46
CA ARG A 155 -15.09 0.09 6.42
C ARG A 155 -14.00 -0.59 5.61
N VAL A 156 -14.28 -0.94 4.37
CA VAL A 156 -13.37 -1.67 3.47
C VAL A 156 -13.16 -0.92 2.15
N LEU A 157 -12.14 -1.31 1.39
CA LEU A 157 -11.98 -0.84 0.02
C LEU A 157 -13.09 -1.42 -0.88
N PRO A 158 -13.56 -0.68 -1.89
CA PRO A 158 -14.65 -1.11 -2.78
C PRO A 158 -14.13 -2.11 -3.84
N SER A 159 -13.67 -3.28 -3.39
CA SER A 159 -13.33 -4.42 -4.24
C SER A 159 -14.30 -5.57 -4.01
N VAL A 160 -14.50 -6.42 -5.02
CA VAL A 160 -15.38 -7.59 -4.92
C VAL A 160 -15.00 -8.48 -3.72
N ASP A 161 -13.71 -8.77 -3.57
CA ASP A 161 -13.21 -9.60 -2.47
C ASP A 161 -13.47 -8.98 -1.10
N SER A 162 -13.32 -7.65 -0.99
CA SER A 162 -13.57 -6.95 0.27
C SER A 162 -15.06 -6.91 0.64
N ILE A 163 -15.92 -6.77 -0.36
CA ILE A 163 -17.39 -6.78 -0.16
C ILE A 163 -17.85 -8.18 0.24
N ASN A 164 -17.36 -9.22 -0.45
CA ASN A 164 -17.68 -10.60 -0.11
C ASN A 164 -17.22 -11.01 1.30
N ALA A 165 -16.14 -10.42 1.80
CA ALA A 165 -15.68 -10.65 3.17
C ALA A 165 -16.59 -10.02 4.24
N CYS A 166 -17.53 -9.14 3.85
CA CYS A 166 -18.49 -8.51 4.76
C CYS A 166 -19.82 -9.28 4.86
N THR A 167 -20.04 -10.28 4.01
CA THR A 167 -21.25 -11.12 3.98
C THR A 167 -21.03 -12.43 4.72
#